data_91ba8de423eb461af43f26e1864083a3
#
_entry.id   91ba8de423eb461af43f26e1864083a3
#
_cell.length_a   1.000
_cell.length_b   1.000
_cell.length_c   1.000
_cell.angle_alpha   90.00
_cell.angle_beta   90.00
_cell.angle_gamma   90.00
#
_symmetry.space_group_name_H-M   'P 1'
#
loop_
_entity.id
_entity.type
_entity.pdbx_description
1 polymer ?
#
loop_
_entity_poly.entity_id
_entity_poly.type
_entity_poly.pdbx_seq_one_letter_code
_entity_poly.pdbx_strand_id
1 'polypeptide(L)'
;MVMRFLNVITGKEWKAAGKTPFTDCDDADVTAAYELGIIGGTDPGIFEPNSTLTREQMAIMVARVMKTCGVDLTEKAKKNPFNDTAELFASSNKYIDQLYGIGILAGYQDGGYHPFREMTVQEAVVSFVKAYRYIEEQTGGKVEITEPKVDKVDRVDTQNDTKVDTKTDTKADTKTEEVKVTDAAATETVTVGEKKVCLGWTAAELKAVWGEPDRIDDSVYGLERYVYLNEYQNYFFATMQEGKIVEIFVPGTGFTYNGTSGKGIAANIKNLSHVSSLEHSGIVYNANSEVHVPLDYEGKICGVLLQEKSFAQTKDYQSTLQYTTREAMEAELLDLIQVCRLEKGLSLLTADSKLGGVARAHSEDMTAKGYFDYTGSDDSTPFSRILAKGKAFRTASETIAKQRGDVVQIYQEWMRTAAKENSLTDGTMQEAGVGISAKSKELYVTVDLCGQ
;
A
#
# COMPACT_ATOMS: atom_id res chain seq x y z
N MET A 1 -15.70 -15.62 4.10
CA MET A 1 -15.63 -16.63 3.00
C MET A 1 -14.86 -17.87 3.44
N VAL A 2 -13.62 -17.77 3.90
CA VAL A 2 -12.74 -18.89 4.32
C VAL A 2 -13.40 -19.76 5.39
N MET A 3 -13.90 -19.18 6.48
CA MET A 3 -14.54 -19.97 7.55
C MET A 3 -15.82 -20.67 7.10
N ARG A 4 -16.61 -20.04 6.24
CA ARG A 4 -17.78 -20.71 5.63
C ARG A 4 -17.37 -21.89 4.75
N PHE A 5 -16.28 -21.75 4.01
CA PHE A 5 -15.71 -22.84 3.22
C PHE A 5 -15.28 -24.02 4.12
N LEU A 6 -14.53 -23.73 5.21
CA LEU A 6 -14.12 -24.76 6.17
C LEU A 6 -15.31 -25.47 6.83
N ASN A 7 -16.31 -24.71 7.23
CA ASN A 7 -17.51 -25.26 7.85
C ASN A 7 -18.26 -26.20 6.89
N VAL A 8 -18.33 -25.84 5.60
CA VAL A 8 -18.96 -26.71 4.57
C VAL A 8 -18.16 -27.99 4.36
N ILE A 9 -16.82 -27.91 4.19
CA ILE A 9 -15.99 -29.06 3.82
C ILE A 9 -15.80 -30.03 4.99
N THR A 10 -15.83 -29.52 6.23
CA THR A 10 -15.63 -30.33 7.44
C THR A 10 -16.94 -30.81 8.08
N GLY A 11 -18.06 -30.21 7.70
CA GLY A 11 -19.35 -30.41 8.37
C GLY A 11 -19.38 -29.91 9.83
N LYS A 12 -18.41 -29.09 10.24
CA LYS A 12 -18.29 -28.54 11.61
C LYS A 12 -18.30 -27.02 11.57
N GLU A 13 -18.91 -26.41 12.57
CA GLU A 13 -18.82 -24.97 12.78
C GLU A 13 -17.61 -24.66 13.67
N TRP A 14 -16.65 -23.92 13.11
CA TRP A 14 -15.47 -23.50 13.83
C TRP A 14 -15.70 -22.15 14.48
N LYS A 15 -15.39 -22.07 15.78
CA LYS A 15 -15.50 -20.85 16.59
C LYS A 15 -14.15 -20.51 17.17
N ALA A 16 -13.82 -19.24 17.20
CA ALA A 16 -12.63 -18.74 17.87
C ALA A 16 -12.64 -19.16 19.35
N ALA A 17 -11.51 -19.63 19.86
CA ALA A 17 -11.33 -20.00 21.25
C ALA A 17 -10.82 -18.82 22.09
N GLY A 18 -10.13 -17.86 21.47
CA GLY A 18 -9.51 -16.71 22.10
C GLY A 18 -10.08 -15.36 21.69
N LYS A 19 -9.36 -14.32 22.07
CA LYS A 19 -9.63 -12.96 21.63
C LYS A 19 -8.88 -12.68 20.32
N THR A 20 -9.46 -11.81 19.50
CA THR A 20 -8.79 -11.33 18.30
C THR A 20 -7.39 -10.76 18.62
N PRO A 21 -6.37 -11.08 17.82
CA PRO A 21 -5.07 -10.42 17.94
C PRO A 21 -5.05 -9.03 17.28
N PHE A 22 -6.13 -8.68 16.57
CA PHE A 22 -6.21 -7.46 15.76
C PHE A 22 -6.92 -6.34 16.53
N THR A 23 -6.41 -5.11 16.38
CA THR A 23 -6.97 -3.93 17.04
C THR A 23 -8.06 -3.25 16.22
N ASP A 24 -8.12 -3.56 14.93
CA ASP A 24 -9.02 -2.98 13.92
C ASP A 24 -10.14 -3.93 13.47
N CYS A 25 -10.17 -5.15 13.99
CA CYS A 25 -11.15 -6.17 13.63
C CYS A 25 -11.47 -7.06 14.83
N ASP A 26 -12.76 -7.16 15.21
CA ASP A 26 -13.27 -8.02 16.28
C ASP A 26 -14.15 -9.17 15.76
N ASP A 27 -14.13 -9.43 14.45
CA ASP A 27 -14.90 -10.48 13.81
C ASP A 27 -14.45 -11.88 14.25
N ALA A 28 -15.40 -12.70 14.68
CA ALA A 28 -15.12 -14.04 15.19
C ALA A 28 -14.60 -15.01 14.12
N ASP A 29 -15.04 -14.85 12.85
CA ASP A 29 -14.54 -15.65 11.74
C ASP A 29 -13.07 -15.30 11.40
N VAL A 30 -12.71 -14.02 11.51
CA VAL A 30 -11.34 -13.55 11.34
C VAL A 30 -10.44 -14.08 12.44
N THR A 31 -10.91 -14.04 13.70
CA THR A 31 -10.18 -14.60 14.85
C THR A 31 -9.96 -16.11 14.67
N ALA A 32 -10.99 -16.85 14.28
CA ALA A 32 -10.89 -18.30 14.05
C ALA A 32 -9.95 -18.63 12.88
N ALA A 33 -9.97 -17.87 11.79
CA ALA A 33 -9.05 -18.06 10.66
C ALA A 33 -7.59 -17.77 11.06
N TYR A 34 -7.35 -16.81 11.94
CA TYR A 34 -6.04 -16.53 12.51
C TYR A 34 -5.56 -17.69 13.42
N GLU A 35 -6.40 -18.17 14.32
CA GLU A 35 -6.07 -19.33 15.20
C GLU A 35 -5.75 -20.58 14.40
N LEU A 36 -6.41 -20.78 13.27
CA LEU A 36 -6.12 -21.89 12.33
C LEU A 36 -4.90 -21.64 11.45
N GLY A 37 -4.22 -20.50 11.58
CA GLY A 37 -3.04 -20.17 10.80
C GLY A 37 -3.29 -19.90 9.32
N ILE A 38 -4.53 -19.59 8.94
CA ILE A 38 -4.91 -19.33 7.54
C ILE A 38 -4.58 -17.90 7.17
N ILE A 39 -4.80 -16.96 8.08
CA ILE A 39 -4.50 -15.54 7.92
C ILE A 39 -3.49 -15.06 8.96
N GLY A 40 -2.77 -14.00 8.69
CA GLY A 40 -1.77 -13.43 9.60
C GLY A 40 -1.98 -11.95 9.91
N GLY A 41 -2.89 -11.28 9.22
CA GLY A 41 -3.02 -9.82 9.22
C GLY A 41 -2.09 -9.17 8.20
N THR A 42 -2.25 -7.86 8.02
CA THR A 42 -1.42 -7.03 7.13
C THR A 42 -0.23 -6.46 7.87
N ASP A 43 -0.40 -6.19 9.17
CA ASP A 43 0.62 -5.71 10.10
C ASP A 43 0.46 -6.39 11.47
N PRO A 44 1.47 -6.30 12.36
CA PRO A 44 1.34 -6.79 13.73
C PRO A 44 0.14 -6.15 14.45
N GLY A 45 -0.89 -6.96 14.68
CA GLY A 45 -2.13 -6.52 15.32
C GLY A 45 -3.11 -5.75 14.41
N ILE A 46 -2.91 -5.75 13.09
CA ILE A 46 -3.78 -5.11 12.09
C ILE A 46 -4.24 -6.15 11.08
N PHE A 47 -5.54 -6.14 10.74
CA PHE A 47 -6.14 -7.05 9.77
C PHE A 47 -6.59 -6.37 8.48
N GLU A 48 -7.01 -5.11 8.57
CA GLU A 48 -7.59 -4.31 7.47
C GLU A 48 -8.83 -4.96 6.83
N PRO A 49 -9.93 -5.12 7.58
CA PRO A 49 -11.10 -5.89 7.14
C PRO A 49 -11.81 -5.32 5.92
N ASN A 50 -11.56 -4.05 5.60
CA ASN A 50 -12.16 -3.36 4.46
C ASN A 50 -11.23 -3.26 3.24
N SER A 51 -10.00 -3.77 3.35
CA SER A 51 -9.08 -3.79 2.22
C SER A 51 -9.47 -4.87 1.21
N THR A 52 -9.14 -4.63 -0.04
CA THR A 52 -9.36 -5.61 -1.12
C THR A 52 -8.35 -6.75 -1.02
N LEU A 53 -8.75 -7.93 -1.48
CA LEU A 53 -7.91 -9.11 -1.47
C LEU A 53 -7.15 -9.25 -2.78
N THR A 54 -5.83 -9.36 -2.73
CA THR A 54 -5.00 -9.57 -3.92
C THR A 54 -4.96 -11.05 -4.33
N ARG A 55 -4.53 -11.31 -5.57
CA ARG A 55 -4.36 -12.69 -6.07
C ARG A 55 -3.28 -13.46 -5.31
N GLU A 56 -2.21 -12.79 -4.88
CA GLU A 56 -1.18 -13.39 -4.02
C GLU A 56 -1.74 -13.80 -2.67
N GLN A 57 -2.43 -12.89 -1.98
CA GLN A 57 -3.07 -13.15 -0.68
C GLN A 57 -4.06 -14.30 -0.77
N MET A 58 -4.87 -14.35 -1.83
CA MET A 58 -5.79 -15.46 -2.06
C MET A 58 -5.03 -16.78 -2.24
N ALA A 59 -3.93 -16.80 -3.00
CA ALA A 59 -3.14 -18.02 -3.18
C ALA A 59 -2.59 -18.54 -1.83
N ILE A 60 -2.07 -17.64 -0.99
CA ILE A 60 -1.59 -17.97 0.34
C ILE A 60 -2.73 -18.56 1.20
N MET A 61 -3.88 -17.88 1.22
CA MET A 61 -5.04 -18.33 2.01
C MET A 61 -5.56 -19.69 1.54
N VAL A 62 -5.72 -19.89 0.24
CA VAL A 62 -6.20 -21.18 -0.33
C VAL A 62 -5.24 -22.32 0.00
N ALA A 63 -3.93 -22.12 -0.17
CA ALA A 63 -2.95 -23.15 0.15
C ALA A 63 -2.92 -23.50 1.65
N ARG A 64 -3.04 -22.48 2.52
CA ARG A 64 -3.13 -22.70 3.98
C ARG A 64 -4.42 -23.41 4.38
N VAL A 65 -5.55 -23.06 3.78
CA VAL A 65 -6.81 -23.79 3.98
C VAL A 65 -6.66 -25.26 3.59
N MET A 66 -6.06 -25.56 2.45
CA MET A 66 -5.83 -26.94 2.00
C MET A 66 -4.93 -27.71 2.97
N LYS A 67 -3.86 -27.08 3.45
CA LYS A 67 -2.99 -27.64 4.50
C LYS A 67 -3.78 -27.91 5.78
N THR A 68 -4.62 -27.00 6.23
CA THR A 68 -5.50 -27.17 7.41
C THR A 68 -6.47 -28.36 7.21
N CYS A 69 -6.92 -28.60 6.00
CA CYS A 69 -7.74 -29.75 5.63
C CYS A 69 -6.93 -31.06 5.46
N GLY A 70 -5.65 -31.10 5.86
CA GLY A 70 -4.80 -32.29 5.79
C GLY A 70 -4.21 -32.58 4.41
N VAL A 71 -4.31 -31.65 3.45
CA VAL A 71 -3.75 -31.81 2.11
C VAL A 71 -2.37 -31.16 2.06
N ASP A 72 -1.32 -31.99 2.00
CA ASP A 72 0.05 -31.51 1.81
C ASP A 72 0.35 -31.33 0.31
N LEU A 73 0.68 -30.10 -0.04
CA LEU A 73 1.00 -29.71 -1.42
C LEU A 73 2.50 -29.62 -1.69
N THR A 74 3.36 -29.97 -0.74
CA THR A 74 4.83 -29.79 -0.85
C THR A 74 5.38 -30.54 -2.05
N GLU A 75 5.02 -31.81 -2.22
CA GLU A 75 5.45 -32.65 -3.34
C GLU A 75 4.72 -32.36 -4.66
N LYS A 76 3.70 -31.50 -4.65
CA LYS A 76 2.92 -31.13 -5.83
C LYS A 76 3.35 -29.81 -6.44
N ALA A 77 4.25 -29.09 -5.77
CA ALA A 77 4.74 -27.80 -6.25
C ALA A 77 5.43 -27.96 -7.62
N LYS A 78 5.02 -27.16 -8.58
CA LYS A 78 5.70 -27.01 -9.87
C LYS A 78 6.06 -25.54 -10.03
N LYS A 79 7.32 -25.28 -10.45
CA LYS A 79 7.72 -23.90 -10.74
C LYS A 79 6.73 -23.29 -11.74
N ASN A 80 6.10 -22.21 -11.32
CA ASN A 80 5.14 -21.52 -12.17
C ASN A 80 5.86 -20.83 -13.35
N PRO A 81 5.20 -20.70 -14.52
CA PRO A 81 5.80 -20.12 -15.71
C PRO A 81 5.60 -18.60 -15.80
N PHE A 82 5.02 -17.96 -14.79
CA PHE A 82 4.60 -16.58 -14.86
C PHE A 82 5.80 -15.63 -14.85
N ASN A 83 5.75 -14.60 -15.71
CA ASN A 83 6.85 -13.67 -15.92
C ASN A 83 6.96 -12.59 -14.82
N ASP A 84 5.93 -12.45 -13.96
CA ASP A 84 5.80 -11.41 -12.95
C ASP A 84 5.83 -11.96 -11.50
N THR A 85 6.11 -13.24 -11.30
CA THR A 85 6.22 -13.85 -9.95
C THR A 85 7.66 -13.96 -9.46
N ALA A 86 8.65 -13.67 -10.30
CA ALA A 86 10.07 -13.82 -9.93
C ALA A 86 10.48 -12.89 -8.78
N GLU A 87 9.77 -11.81 -8.59
CA GLU A 87 10.04 -10.79 -7.57
C GLU A 87 9.25 -11.00 -6.27
N LEU A 88 8.34 -11.96 -6.23
CA LEU A 88 7.63 -12.32 -5.02
C LEU A 88 8.56 -13.00 -4.01
N PHE A 89 8.19 -12.89 -2.74
CA PHE A 89 8.89 -13.64 -1.69
C PHE A 89 8.88 -15.14 -1.98
N ALA A 90 9.94 -15.82 -1.59
CA ALA A 90 10.03 -17.28 -1.74
C ALA A 90 8.86 -17.99 -1.06
N SER A 91 8.37 -17.44 0.08
CA SER A 91 7.18 -17.94 0.79
C SER A 91 5.92 -17.83 -0.05
N SER A 92 5.67 -16.67 -0.69
CA SER A 92 4.51 -16.46 -1.56
C SER A 92 4.60 -17.27 -2.84
N ASN A 93 5.75 -17.27 -3.49
CA ASN A 93 6.02 -18.08 -4.68
C ASN A 93 5.79 -19.57 -4.44
N LYS A 94 6.18 -20.07 -3.26
CA LYS A 94 5.93 -21.47 -2.85
C LYS A 94 4.45 -21.84 -2.94
N TYR A 95 3.57 -20.97 -2.46
CA TYR A 95 2.12 -21.23 -2.50
C TYR A 95 1.57 -21.14 -3.94
N ILE A 96 2.07 -20.20 -4.74
CA ILE A 96 1.71 -20.11 -6.16
C ILE A 96 2.17 -21.37 -6.90
N ASP A 97 3.41 -21.81 -6.71
CA ASP A 97 3.95 -23.05 -7.31
C ASP A 97 3.14 -24.30 -6.92
N GLN A 98 2.72 -24.38 -5.66
CA GLN A 98 1.88 -25.47 -5.17
C GLN A 98 0.51 -25.50 -5.86
N LEU A 99 -0.18 -24.36 -5.87
CA LEU A 99 -1.53 -24.27 -6.45
C LEU A 99 -1.52 -24.33 -7.99
N TYR A 100 -0.47 -23.80 -8.62
CA TYR A 100 -0.24 -23.98 -10.05
C TYR A 100 0.00 -25.46 -10.40
N GLY A 101 0.83 -26.15 -9.60
CA GLY A 101 1.16 -27.56 -9.79
C GLY A 101 -0.05 -28.49 -9.81
N ILE A 102 -1.12 -28.14 -9.11
CA ILE A 102 -2.39 -28.88 -9.04
C ILE A 102 -3.52 -28.27 -9.88
N GLY A 103 -3.23 -27.21 -10.68
CA GLY A 103 -4.18 -26.62 -11.61
C GLY A 103 -5.26 -25.73 -10.98
N ILE A 104 -5.13 -25.34 -9.71
CA ILE A 104 -6.05 -24.38 -9.07
C ILE A 104 -5.83 -22.97 -9.61
N LEU A 105 -4.56 -22.56 -9.75
CA LEU A 105 -4.19 -21.26 -10.31
C LEU A 105 -3.80 -21.35 -11.78
N ALA A 106 -4.10 -20.29 -12.50
CA ALA A 106 -3.65 -20.08 -13.88
C ALA A 106 -3.26 -18.60 -14.05
N GLY A 107 -2.38 -18.31 -15.00
CA GLY A 107 -2.04 -16.96 -15.42
C GLY A 107 -2.99 -16.43 -16.51
N TYR A 108 -2.63 -15.25 -16.99
CA TYR A 108 -3.35 -14.55 -18.06
C TYR A 108 -2.68 -14.76 -19.42
N GLN A 109 -3.33 -14.24 -20.48
CA GLN A 109 -2.82 -14.40 -21.86
C GLN A 109 -1.50 -13.68 -22.12
N ASP A 110 -1.19 -12.67 -21.32
CA ASP A 110 0.08 -11.91 -21.34
C ASP A 110 1.26 -12.68 -20.68
N GLY A 111 1.00 -13.86 -20.12
CA GLY A 111 1.99 -14.69 -19.42
C GLY A 111 2.20 -14.31 -17.96
N GLY A 112 1.48 -13.32 -17.44
CA GLY A 112 1.53 -12.88 -16.04
C GLY A 112 0.56 -13.65 -15.13
N TYR A 113 0.86 -13.64 -13.84
CA TYR A 113 -0.04 -14.06 -12.77
C TYR A 113 -0.82 -12.87 -12.18
N HIS A 114 -0.25 -11.69 -12.28
CA HIS A 114 -0.73 -10.44 -11.68
C HIS A 114 -0.96 -10.57 -10.16
N PRO A 115 0.08 -10.87 -9.38
CA PRO A 115 -0.04 -11.21 -7.96
C PRO A 115 -0.70 -10.11 -7.14
N PHE A 116 -0.44 -8.85 -7.47
CA PHE A 116 -0.95 -7.68 -6.76
C PHE A 116 -2.31 -7.18 -7.28
N ARG A 117 -2.84 -7.80 -8.35
CA ARG A 117 -4.16 -7.45 -8.84
C ARG A 117 -5.24 -7.86 -7.83
N GLU A 118 -6.17 -6.98 -7.57
CA GLU A 118 -7.34 -7.27 -6.75
C GLU A 118 -8.19 -8.39 -7.36
N MET A 119 -8.66 -9.27 -6.50
CA MET A 119 -9.53 -10.35 -6.92
C MET A 119 -10.99 -9.93 -6.88
N THR A 120 -11.71 -10.32 -7.92
CA THR A 120 -13.16 -10.27 -7.87
C THR A 120 -13.73 -11.41 -7.01
N VAL A 121 -14.94 -11.21 -6.49
CA VAL A 121 -15.66 -12.26 -5.74
C VAL A 121 -15.79 -13.53 -6.59
N GLN A 122 -16.02 -13.39 -7.90
CA GLN A 122 -16.12 -14.53 -8.81
C GLN A 122 -14.84 -15.34 -8.91
N GLU A 123 -13.68 -14.69 -9.04
CA GLU A 123 -12.37 -15.36 -9.08
C GLU A 123 -12.06 -16.06 -7.75
N ALA A 124 -12.41 -15.44 -6.64
CA ALA A 124 -12.25 -16.04 -5.31
C ALA A 124 -13.12 -17.30 -5.18
N VAL A 125 -14.39 -17.23 -5.56
CA VAL A 125 -15.31 -18.39 -5.55
C VAL A 125 -14.78 -19.52 -6.43
N VAL A 126 -14.33 -19.22 -7.65
CA VAL A 126 -13.75 -20.25 -8.56
C VAL A 126 -12.53 -20.93 -7.91
N SER A 127 -11.65 -20.18 -7.26
CA SER A 127 -10.47 -20.72 -6.59
C SER A 127 -10.87 -21.64 -5.43
N PHE A 128 -11.84 -21.25 -4.61
CA PHE A 128 -12.35 -22.08 -3.52
C PHE A 128 -13.10 -23.32 -4.02
N VAL A 129 -13.89 -23.23 -5.08
CA VAL A 129 -14.58 -24.40 -5.67
C VAL A 129 -13.56 -25.41 -6.22
N LYS A 130 -12.49 -24.94 -6.87
CA LYS A 130 -11.41 -25.84 -7.31
C LYS A 130 -10.69 -26.49 -6.13
N ALA A 131 -10.39 -25.70 -5.08
CA ALA A 131 -9.79 -26.22 -3.86
C ALA A 131 -10.68 -27.27 -3.18
N TYR A 132 -12.00 -27.00 -3.08
CA TYR A 132 -12.98 -27.96 -2.54
C TYR A 132 -12.92 -29.31 -3.26
N ARG A 133 -13.03 -29.31 -4.59
CA ARG A 133 -12.99 -30.52 -5.41
C ARG A 133 -11.69 -31.29 -5.23
N TYR A 134 -10.58 -30.57 -5.17
CA TYR A 134 -9.27 -31.20 -4.96
C TYR A 134 -9.16 -31.83 -3.57
N ILE A 135 -9.59 -31.14 -2.52
CA ILE A 135 -9.60 -31.67 -1.14
C ILE A 135 -10.52 -32.91 -1.07
N GLU A 136 -11.72 -32.85 -1.63
CA GLU A 136 -12.66 -33.96 -1.65
C GLU A 136 -12.08 -35.19 -2.34
N GLU A 137 -11.38 -35.01 -3.47
CA GLU A 137 -10.69 -36.09 -4.20
C GLU A 137 -9.56 -36.69 -3.38
N GLN A 138 -8.73 -35.88 -2.71
CA GLN A 138 -7.59 -36.35 -1.93
C GLN A 138 -8.01 -37.02 -0.60
N THR A 139 -9.11 -36.60 0.01
CA THR A 139 -9.54 -37.08 1.33
C THR A 139 -10.70 -38.06 1.29
N GLY A 140 -11.24 -38.34 0.10
CA GLY A 140 -12.45 -39.15 -0.05
C GLY A 140 -13.69 -38.57 0.65
N GLY A 141 -13.74 -37.25 0.81
CA GLY A 141 -14.81 -36.53 1.48
C GLY A 141 -14.80 -36.59 3.01
N LYS A 142 -13.74 -37.15 3.60
CA LYS A 142 -13.52 -37.16 5.05
C LYS A 142 -12.38 -36.21 5.40
N VAL A 143 -12.71 -34.99 5.73
CA VAL A 143 -11.72 -34.00 6.16
C VAL A 143 -11.64 -34.00 7.68
N GLU A 144 -10.52 -34.45 8.21
CA GLU A 144 -10.15 -34.24 9.61
C GLU A 144 -9.19 -33.06 9.67
N ILE A 145 -9.62 -31.98 10.34
CA ILE A 145 -8.72 -30.87 10.60
C ILE A 145 -7.73 -31.31 11.67
N THR A 146 -6.47 -31.39 11.30
CA THR A 146 -5.39 -31.39 12.27
C THR A 146 -5.35 -30.00 12.92
N GLU A 147 -5.75 -29.92 14.21
CA GLU A 147 -5.46 -28.70 14.97
C GLU A 147 -3.98 -28.38 14.78
N PRO A 148 -3.64 -27.15 14.38
CA PRO A 148 -2.24 -26.78 14.33
C PRO A 148 -1.70 -27.00 15.74
N LYS A 149 -0.75 -27.92 15.91
CA LYS A 149 0.17 -27.79 17.03
C LYS A 149 0.64 -26.34 16.93
N VAL A 150 0.49 -25.56 18.01
CA VAL A 150 0.89 -24.16 18.08
C VAL A 150 2.42 -24.07 17.96
N ASP A 151 2.96 -24.55 16.87
CA ASP A 151 4.18 -24.03 16.30
C ASP A 151 3.77 -22.69 15.75
N LYS A 152 4.31 -21.63 16.35
CA LYS A 152 4.12 -20.23 15.95
C LYS A 152 3.88 -20.19 14.46
N VAL A 153 2.62 -19.86 14.10
CA VAL A 153 2.23 -19.65 12.71
C VAL A 153 3.41 -19.00 12.03
N ASP A 154 3.85 -19.59 10.90
CA ASP A 154 4.65 -18.82 9.96
C ASP A 154 3.81 -17.59 9.68
N ARG A 155 3.95 -16.59 10.54
CA ARG A 155 3.64 -15.21 10.18
C ARG A 155 4.30 -15.08 8.84
N VAL A 156 3.76 -14.35 7.90
CA VAL A 156 4.59 -13.90 6.80
C VAL A 156 5.82 -13.36 7.50
N ASP A 157 6.83 -14.24 7.59
CA ASP A 157 7.83 -14.13 8.65
C ASP A 157 8.75 -12.97 8.33
N THR A 158 8.60 -11.93 9.08
CA THR A 158 9.67 -10.98 9.40
C THR A 158 10.59 -11.56 10.47
N GLN A 159 11.05 -12.79 10.33
CA GLN A 159 12.15 -13.28 11.18
C GLN A 159 13.04 -14.25 10.40
N ASN A 160 14.28 -13.79 10.23
CA ASN A 160 15.45 -14.53 9.81
C ASN A 160 15.56 -15.87 10.50
N ASP A 161 15.51 -16.96 9.72
CA ASP A 161 16.21 -18.20 10.05
C ASP A 161 17.52 -18.24 9.24
N THR A 162 18.54 -17.60 9.78
CA THR A 162 19.92 -17.96 9.50
C THR A 162 20.45 -18.72 10.69
N LYS A 163 20.20 -20.01 10.80
CA LYS A 163 21.11 -20.93 11.47
C LYS A 163 22.18 -21.32 10.45
N VAL A 164 23.32 -20.68 10.56
CA VAL A 164 24.57 -21.19 10.01
C VAL A 164 25.16 -22.10 11.07
N ASP A 165 25.23 -23.38 10.79
CA ASP A 165 26.06 -24.32 11.51
C ASP A 165 27.52 -23.93 11.32
N THR A 166 28.14 -23.43 12.40
CA THR A 166 29.57 -23.25 12.47
C THR A 166 30.24 -24.49 13.03
N LYS A 167 30.93 -25.23 12.16
CA LYS A 167 32.11 -26.00 12.53
C LYS A 167 33.11 -25.91 11.40
N THR A 168 34.17 -25.23 11.61
CA THR A 168 35.56 -25.74 11.53
C THR A 168 36.56 -24.62 11.78
N ASP A 169 37.53 -24.97 12.62
CA ASP A 169 38.72 -24.24 13.02
C ASP A 169 39.58 -23.78 11.84
N THR A 170 40.10 -22.57 11.91
CA THR A 170 41.58 -22.38 11.75
C THR A 170 41.99 -20.96 12.21
N LYS A 171 43.02 -20.93 13.06
CA LYS A 171 43.72 -19.75 13.51
C LYS A 171 44.46 -19.04 12.37
N ALA A 172 44.38 -17.72 12.35
CA ALA A 172 45.47 -16.86 11.90
C ALA A 172 45.34 -15.50 12.58
N ASP A 173 46.37 -15.15 13.34
CA ASP A 173 46.61 -13.84 13.91
C ASP A 173 46.73 -12.76 12.86
N THR A 174 45.98 -11.64 13.01
CA THR A 174 46.46 -10.34 12.51
C THR A 174 45.84 -9.21 13.32
N LYS A 175 46.70 -8.30 13.75
CA LYS A 175 46.50 -7.13 14.55
C LYS A 175 45.32 -6.29 14.19
N THR A 176 44.49 -5.98 15.18
CA THR A 176 43.42 -5.01 15.17
C THR A 176 43.99 -3.61 15.35
N GLU A 177 43.90 -2.75 14.35
CA GLU A 177 43.89 -1.30 14.54
C GLU A 177 42.44 -0.88 14.80
N GLU A 178 42.20 -0.36 15.98
CA GLU A 178 40.93 0.27 16.35
C GLU A 178 40.71 1.52 15.49
N VAL A 179 39.86 1.42 14.47
CA VAL A 179 39.24 2.58 13.84
C VAL A 179 38.11 3.01 14.75
N LYS A 180 38.30 4.10 15.49
CA LYS A 180 37.21 4.83 16.14
C LYS A 180 36.21 5.27 15.10
N VAL A 181 35.12 4.53 14.93
CA VAL A 181 33.93 5.00 14.27
C VAL A 181 33.28 5.99 15.22
N THR A 182 33.45 7.27 14.94
CA THR A 182 32.56 8.30 15.50
C THR A 182 31.19 8.10 14.85
N ASP A 183 30.22 7.64 15.63
CA ASP A 183 28.80 7.59 15.29
C ASP A 183 28.27 9.03 15.10
N ALA A 184 28.54 9.60 13.95
CA ALA A 184 27.67 10.62 13.38
C ALA A 184 26.54 9.84 12.71
N ALA A 185 25.34 9.87 13.31
CA ALA A 185 24.14 9.26 12.75
C ALA A 185 24.02 9.67 11.27
N ALA A 186 24.09 8.69 10.35
CA ALA A 186 23.97 8.96 8.95
C ALA A 186 22.61 9.58 8.70
N THR A 187 22.57 10.81 8.21
CA THR A 187 21.36 11.55 7.92
C THR A 187 20.79 10.99 6.62
N GLU A 188 19.56 10.47 6.67
CA GLU A 188 18.90 9.91 5.48
C GLU A 188 18.67 10.98 4.42
N THR A 189 19.07 10.67 3.21
CA THR A 189 19.12 11.60 2.08
C THR A 189 18.46 11.01 0.85
N VAL A 190 17.61 11.79 0.22
CA VAL A 190 17.12 11.53 -1.14
C VAL A 190 17.60 12.63 -2.08
N THR A 191 17.95 12.25 -3.30
CA THR A 191 18.27 13.19 -4.39
C THR A 191 17.08 13.28 -5.31
N VAL A 192 16.61 14.49 -5.58
CA VAL A 192 15.50 14.80 -6.50
C VAL A 192 16.09 15.64 -7.63
N GLY A 193 15.98 15.15 -8.85
CA GLY A 193 16.77 15.74 -9.94
C GLY A 193 18.27 15.66 -9.63
N GLU A 194 18.92 16.82 -9.52
CA GLU A 194 20.35 16.92 -9.19
C GLU A 194 20.64 17.36 -7.75
N LYS A 195 19.60 17.70 -6.98
CA LYS A 195 19.72 18.29 -5.65
C LYS A 195 19.33 17.31 -4.57
N LYS A 196 19.97 17.43 -3.41
CA LYS A 196 19.67 16.61 -2.24
C LYS A 196 18.65 17.27 -1.32
N VAL A 197 17.91 16.44 -0.61
CA VAL A 197 17.13 16.82 0.56
C VAL A 197 17.32 15.74 1.64
N CYS A 198 17.52 16.15 2.91
CA CYS A 198 17.90 15.25 3.98
C CYS A 198 16.97 15.41 5.18
N LEU A 199 16.62 14.29 5.84
CA LEU A 199 15.99 14.33 7.16
C LEU A 199 16.90 15.09 8.14
N GLY A 200 16.30 15.81 9.09
CA GLY A 200 17.01 16.59 10.09
C GLY A 200 17.56 17.93 9.62
N TRP A 201 17.50 18.25 8.31
CA TRP A 201 17.85 19.59 7.86
C TRP A 201 16.91 20.63 8.45
N THR A 202 17.47 21.78 8.75
CA THR A 202 16.70 22.97 9.12
C THR A 202 16.06 23.60 7.87
N ALA A 203 15.04 24.44 8.08
CA ALA A 203 14.45 25.24 6.99
C ALA A 203 15.49 26.09 6.25
N ALA A 204 16.50 26.61 6.94
CA ALA A 204 17.57 27.39 6.33
C ALA A 204 18.46 26.55 5.41
N GLU A 205 18.82 25.33 5.82
CA GLU A 205 19.58 24.41 4.97
C GLU A 205 18.79 23.96 3.75
N LEU A 206 17.49 23.65 3.92
CA LEU A 206 16.61 23.32 2.83
C LEU A 206 16.54 24.46 1.80
N LYS A 207 16.26 25.67 2.26
CA LYS A 207 16.18 26.90 1.42
C LYS A 207 17.52 27.25 0.76
N ALA A 208 18.64 26.98 1.40
CA ALA A 208 19.96 27.21 0.81
C ALA A 208 20.21 26.36 -0.44
N VAL A 209 19.62 25.16 -0.52
CA VAL A 209 19.75 24.23 -1.66
C VAL A 209 18.63 24.42 -2.69
N TRP A 210 17.39 24.60 -2.21
CA TRP A 210 16.20 24.56 -3.05
C TRP A 210 15.57 25.94 -3.32
N GLY A 211 15.96 26.98 -2.58
CA GLY A 211 15.29 28.28 -2.59
C GLY A 211 14.10 28.30 -1.64
N GLU A 212 13.25 29.34 -1.77
CA GLU A 212 11.99 29.38 -1.04
C GLU A 212 11.04 28.30 -1.57
N PRO A 213 10.22 27.66 -0.71
CA PRO A 213 9.19 26.73 -1.17
C PRO A 213 8.13 27.47 -1.99
N ASP A 214 7.53 26.79 -2.96
CA ASP A 214 6.40 27.33 -3.73
C ASP A 214 5.18 27.54 -2.84
N ARG A 215 5.01 26.69 -1.80
CA ARG A 215 3.92 26.77 -0.82
C ARG A 215 4.39 26.28 0.55
N ILE A 216 3.83 26.83 1.62
CA ILE A 216 3.91 26.25 2.97
C ILE A 216 2.49 25.88 3.37
N ASP A 217 2.26 24.59 3.51
CA ASP A 217 0.97 23.99 3.74
C ASP A 217 0.82 23.51 5.20
N ASP A 218 -0.41 23.53 5.72
CA ASP A 218 -0.74 22.92 7.00
C ASP A 218 -1.02 21.41 6.79
N SER A 219 -0.19 20.55 7.35
CA SER A 219 -0.43 19.12 7.26
C SER A 219 -1.48 18.61 8.24
N VAL A 220 -2.01 17.41 7.98
CA VAL A 220 -2.94 16.71 8.89
C VAL A 220 -2.34 16.41 10.27
N TYR A 221 -1.05 16.53 10.43
CA TYR A 221 -0.34 16.39 11.71
C TYR A 221 -0.32 17.70 12.54
N GLY A 222 -0.79 18.80 11.98
CA GLY A 222 -0.66 20.15 12.58
C GLY A 222 0.76 20.72 12.49
N LEU A 223 1.51 20.28 11.50
CA LEU A 223 2.89 20.69 11.21
C LEU A 223 2.96 21.39 9.86
N GLU A 224 3.89 22.32 9.71
CA GLU A 224 4.17 22.97 8.43
C GLU A 224 4.81 21.99 7.44
N ARG A 225 4.37 22.06 6.20
CA ARG A 225 4.86 21.30 5.07
C ARG A 225 5.36 22.24 3.99
N TYR A 226 6.64 22.14 3.67
CA TYR A 226 7.28 22.94 2.63
C TYR A 226 7.16 22.19 1.31
N VAL A 227 6.38 22.74 0.36
CA VAL A 227 6.08 22.13 -0.94
C VAL A 227 6.93 22.78 -2.02
N TYR A 228 7.63 21.95 -2.78
CA TYR A 228 8.44 22.36 -3.94
C TYR A 228 7.83 21.71 -5.19
N LEU A 229 7.21 22.52 -6.04
CA LEU A 229 6.52 22.04 -7.26
C LEU A 229 7.50 21.68 -8.36
N ASN A 230 8.50 22.54 -8.63
CA ASN A 230 9.53 22.33 -9.66
C ASN A 230 8.94 21.83 -11.00
N GLU A 231 7.86 22.46 -11.46
CA GLU A 231 7.10 22.07 -12.66
C GLU A 231 6.67 20.60 -12.66
N TYR A 232 6.48 19.99 -11.46
CA TYR A 232 6.12 18.61 -11.17
C TYR A 232 7.13 17.54 -11.60
N GLN A 233 8.24 17.90 -12.28
CA GLN A 233 9.29 16.96 -12.64
C GLN A 233 10.16 16.54 -11.44
N ASN A 234 10.35 17.47 -10.52
CA ASN A 234 11.15 17.29 -9.31
C ASN A 234 10.33 17.69 -8.08
N TYR A 235 9.06 17.34 -8.09
CA TYR A 235 8.15 17.60 -6.99
C TYR A 235 8.58 16.84 -5.73
N PHE A 236 8.55 17.51 -4.62
CA PHE A 236 8.59 16.89 -3.30
C PHE A 236 7.98 17.82 -2.26
N PHE A 237 7.65 17.25 -1.11
CA PHE A 237 7.41 18.05 0.08
C PHE A 237 8.26 17.58 1.26
N ALA A 238 8.47 18.49 2.23
CA ALA A 238 9.16 18.24 3.48
C ALA A 238 8.35 18.76 4.67
N THR A 239 7.99 17.87 5.61
CA THR A 239 7.26 18.23 6.83
C THR A 239 8.25 18.61 7.92
N MET A 240 7.98 19.73 8.59
CA MET A 240 8.85 20.36 9.58
C MET A 240 8.32 20.12 11.00
N GLN A 241 9.16 19.63 11.91
CA GLN A 241 8.88 19.57 13.33
C GLN A 241 10.07 20.15 14.11
N GLU A 242 9.80 21.06 15.06
CA GLU A 242 10.83 21.73 15.86
C GLU A 242 11.95 22.38 15.01
N GLY A 243 11.57 22.90 13.82
CA GLY A 243 12.47 23.57 12.90
C GLY A 243 13.35 22.62 12.06
N LYS A 244 13.11 21.32 12.08
CA LYS A 244 13.82 20.29 11.31
C LYS A 244 12.90 19.46 10.44
N ILE A 245 13.42 18.96 9.33
CA ILE A 245 12.71 18.03 8.46
C ILE A 245 12.58 16.69 9.15
N VAL A 246 11.34 16.21 9.36
CA VAL A 246 11.03 14.90 9.93
C VAL A 246 10.41 13.94 8.93
N GLU A 247 9.93 14.48 7.81
CA GLU A 247 9.34 13.70 6.71
C GLU A 247 9.68 14.33 5.37
N ILE A 248 9.99 13.49 4.37
CA ILE A 248 10.18 13.88 2.98
C ILE A 248 9.39 12.89 2.12
N PHE A 249 8.56 13.39 1.23
CA PHE A 249 7.88 12.57 0.23
C PHE A 249 8.23 13.04 -1.18
N VAL A 250 8.65 12.10 -2.01
CA VAL A 250 8.90 12.29 -3.44
C VAL A 250 8.03 11.30 -4.20
N PRO A 251 6.96 11.74 -4.87
CA PRO A 251 6.13 10.88 -5.72
C PRO A 251 6.86 10.49 -7.01
N GLY A 252 6.39 9.40 -7.64
CA GLY A 252 6.92 8.94 -8.91
C GLY A 252 8.29 8.25 -8.79
N THR A 253 9.05 8.28 -9.87
CA THR A 253 10.35 7.59 -9.99
C THR A 253 11.53 8.55 -10.16
N GLY A 254 11.28 9.86 -10.10
CA GLY A 254 12.26 10.93 -10.36
C GLY A 254 13.29 11.18 -9.26
N PHE A 255 13.59 10.19 -8.43
CA PHE A 255 14.50 10.32 -7.30
C PHE A 255 15.66 9.32 -7.35
N THR A 256 16.68 9.58 -6.54
CA THR A 256 17.75 8.62 -6.22
C THR A 256 17.90 8.52 -4.70
N TYR A 257 17.83 7.29 -4.19
CA TYR A 257 18.02 7.00 -2.77
C TYR A 257 19.23 6.07 -2.60
N ASN A 258 20.18 6.46 -1.72
CA ASN A 258 21.43 5.74 -1.50
C ASN A 258 22.18 5.35 -2.79
N GLY A 259 22.21 6.26 -3.76
CA GLY A 259 22.88 6.05 -5.05
C GLY A 259 22.11 5.17 -6.05
N THR A 260 20.91 4.71 -5.69
CA THR A 260 20.06 3.90 -6.56
C THR A 260 18.88 4.74 -7.06
N SER A 261 18.72 4.81 -8.39
CA SER A 261 17.59 5.51 -9.03
C SER A 261 16.25 4.88 -8.65
N GLY A 262 15.21 5.68 -8.48
CA GLY A 262 13.83 5.21 -8.26
C GLY A 262 13.41 4.16 -9.28
N LYS A 263 13.78 4.33 -10.54
CA LYS A 263 13.55 3.32 -11.60
C LYS A 263 14.33 2.02 -11.41
N GLY A 264 15.38 2.02 -10.62
CA GLY A 264 16.23 0.84 -10.36
C GLY A 264 16.01 0.19 -9.00
N ILE A 265 15.31 0.84 -8.06
CA ILE A 265 15.12 0.32 -6.70
C ILE A 265 14.26 -0.96 -6.71
N ALA A 266 13.27 -1.08 -7.58
CA ALA A 266 12.43 -2.27 -7.70
C ALA A 266 13.24 -3.55 -7.90
N ALA A 267 14.33 -3.50 -8.67
CA ALA A 267 15.26 -4.62 -8.85
C ALA A 267 16.15 -4.88 -7.62
N ASN A 268 16.36 -3.87 -6.76
CA ASN A 268 17.31 -3.90 -5.65
C ASN A 268 16.67 -3.93 -4.25
N ILE A 269 15.34 -3.83 -4.14
CA ILE A 269 14.64 -3.97 -2.86
C ILE A 269 15.04 -5.28 -2.15
N LYS A 270 15.31 -6.34 -2.90
CA LYS A 270 15.82 -7.62 -2.38
C LYS A 270 17.20 -7.54 -1.71
N ASN A 271 17.98 -6.51 -2.03
CA ASN A 271 19.34 -6.32 -1.51
C ASN A 271 19.40 -5.34 -0.33
N LEU A 272 18.29 -4.69 0.01
CA LEU A 272 18.18 -3.88 1.21
C LEU A 272 17.94 -4.84 2.38
N SER A 273 18.99 -5.13 3.13
CA SER A 273 18.97 -5.97 4.33
C SER A 273 18.06 -5.33 5.37
N HIS A 274 16.84 -5.75 5.48
CA HIS A 274 15.75 -5.41 6.39
C HIS A 274 14.47 -4.88 5.70
N VAL A 275 14.11 -5.40 4.54
CA VAL A 275 12.79 -5.12 3.96
C VAL A 275 11.78 -6.01 4.67
N SER A 276 10.97 -5.44 5.56
CA SER A 276 9.73 -6.08 5.96
C SER A 276 8.74 -5.94 4.81
N SER A 277 8.22 -7.04 4.29
CA SER A 277 7.20 -7.01 3.25
C SER A 277 5.86 -6.57 3.83
N LEU A 278 5.55 -5.32 3.67
CA LEU A 278 4.16 -4.90 3.60
C LEU A 278 3.69 -5.10 2.16
N GLU A 279 2.52 -5.64 1.97
CA GLU A 279 2.01 -6.21 0.71
C GLU A 279 1.89 -5.25 -0.47
N HIS A 280 2.25 -3.96 -0.32
CA HIS A 280 2.22 -2.94 -1.39
C HIS A 280 3.23 -1.81 -1.18
N SER A 281 4.18 -1.95 -0.28
CA SER A 281 5.29 -1.02 -0.12
C SER A 281 6.50 -1.75 0.46
N GLY A 282 7.68 -1.45 -0.04
CA GLY A 282 8.92 -1.82 0.65
C GLY A 282 9.14 -0.84 1.81
N ILE A 283 9.38 -1.35 3.02
CA ILE A 283 9.83 -0.51 4.13
C ILE A 283 11.25 -0.91 4.50
N VAL A 284 12.14 0.08 4.56
CA VAL A 284 13.50 -0.07 5.06
C VAL A 284 13.56 0.62 6.42
N TYR A 285 13.86 -0.16 7.45
CA TYR A 285 14.10 0.37 8.79
C TYR A 285 15.59 0.61 8.98
N ASN A 286 15.97 1.87 9.16
CA ASN A 286 17.31 2.25 9.58
C ASN A 286 17.32 2.55 11.08
N ALA A 287 18.49 2.87 11.64
CA ALA A 287 18.60 3.14 13.07
C ALA A 287 17.67 4.27 13.54
N ASN A 288 17.60 5.37 12.76
CA ASN A 288 16.90 6.60 13.12
C ASN A 288 15.78 6.99 12.11
N SER A 289 15.54 6.19 11.08
CA SER A 289 14.57 6.50 10.01
C SER A 289 13.80 5.28 9.54
N GLU A 290 12.65 5.55 8.95
CA GLU A 290 11.86 4.61 8.18
C GLU A 290 11.76 5.13 6.74
N VAL A 291 12.01 4.27 5.77
CA VAL A 291 11.92 4.60 4.36
C VAL A 291 10.89 3.69 3.71
N HIS A 292 9.80 4.28 3.26
CA HIS A 292 8.72 3.58 2.59
C HIS A 292 8.83 3.80 1.09
N VAL A 293 8.77 2.71 0.34
CA VAL A 293 8.78 2.75 -1.13
C VAL A 293 7.42 2.25 -1.61
N PRO A 294 6.45 3.14 -1.84
CA PRO A 294 5.14 2.76 -2.33
C PRO A 294 5.21 2.17 -3.74
N LEU A 295 4.38 1.15 -3.98
CA LEU A 295 4.26 0.47 -5.26
C LEU A 295 2.87 0.71 -5.85
N ASP A 296 2.79 0.80 -7.18
CA ASP A 296 1.52 0.84 -7.91
C ASP A 296 0.89 -0.55 -8.06
N TYR A 297 -0.25 -0.64 -8.75
CA TYR A 297 -0.95 -1.91 -8.97
C TYR A 297 -0.19 -2.92 -9.84
N GLU A 298 0.83 -2.47 -10.59
CA GLU A 298 1.73 -3.32 -11.35
C GLU A 298 2.98 -3.74 -10.55
N GLY A 299 3.11 -3.27 -9.31
CA GLY A 299 4.28 -3.51 -8.46
C GLY A 299 5.48 -2.63 -8.81
N LYS A 300 5.28 -1.54 -9.55
CA LYS A 300 6.31 -0.55 -9.86
C LYS A 300 6.36 0.52 -8.79
N ILE A 301 7.54 1.08 -8.56
CA ILE A 301 7.71 2.18 -7.62
C ILE A 301 6.91 3.39 -8.10
N CYS A 302 6.12 3.96 -7.18
CA CYS A 302 5.38 5.19 -7.40
C CYS A 302 5.74 6.31 -6.40
N GLY A 303 6.85 6.17 -5.67
CA GLY A 303 7.37 7.21 -4.79
C GLY A 303 8.41 6.72 -3.80
N VAL A 304 8.88 7.63 -2.95
CA VAL A 304 9.64 7.32 -1.74
C VAL A 304 9.24 8.27 -0.62
N LEU A 305 8.97 7.71 0.55
CA LEU A 305 8.67 8.45 1.77
C LEU A 305 9.76 8.16 2.79
N LEU A 306 10.50 9.18 3.19
CA LEU A 306 11.47 9.12 4.27
C LEU A 306 10.86 9.76 5.51
N GLN A 307 10.94 9.09 6.65
CA GLN A 307 10.44 9.62 7.92
C GLN A 307 11.48 9.41 9.03
N GLU A 308 11.62 10.39 9.90
CA GLU A 308 12.34 10.18 11.16
C GLU A 308 11.56 9.16 12.01
N LYS A 309 12.26 8.20 12.59
CA LYS A 309 11.61 7.07 13.29
C LYS A 309 10.76 7.52 14.47
N SER A 310 11.23 8.51 15.22
CA SER A 310 10.48 9.11 16.34
C SER A 310 9.17 9.73 15.84
N PHE A 311 9.20 10.46 14.71
CA PHE A 311 8.03 11.05 14.09
C PHE A 311 7.08 9.95 13.57
N ALA A 312 7.59 8.97 12.83
CA ALA A 312 6.77 7.89 12.26
C ALA A 312 5.98 7.12 13.34
N GLN A 313 6.59 6.92 14.51
CA GLN A 313 5.98 6.18 15.62
C GLN A 313 5.04 7.02 16.50
N THR A 314 5.19 8.34 16.53
CA THR A 314 4.45 9.22 17.43
C THR A 314 3.48 10.15 16.72
N LYS A 315 3.54 10.26 15.38
CA LYS A 315 2.64 11.12 14.60
C LYS A 315 1.19 10.75 14.84
N ASP A 316 0.36 11.75 15.05
CA ASP A 316 -1.08 11.59 15.18
C ASP A 316 -1.80 12.49 14.19
N TYR A 317 -2.94 12.03 13.71
CA TYR A 317 -3.76 12.73 12.74
C TYR A 317 -4.79 13.60 13.44
N GLN A 318 -5.03 14.79 12.92
CA GLN A 318 -6.13 15.63 13.41
C GLN A 318 -7.47 14.90 13.23
N SER A 319 -8.29 14.91 14.28
CA SER A 319 -9.62 14.28 14.25
C SER A 319 -10.64 15.06 13.41
N THR A 320 -10.37 16.36 13.21
CA THR A 320 -11.18 17.29 12.42
C THR A 320 -10.22 18.17 11.63
N LEU A 321 -10.41 18.22 10.31
CA LEU A 321 -9.60 19.08 9.46
C LEU A 321 -9.98 20.55 9.66
N GLN A 322 -8.99 21.38 9.95
CA GLN A 322 -9.13 22.83 9.86
C GLN A 322 -9.31 23.21 8.38
N TYR A 323 -9.86 24.37 8.13
CA TYR A 323 -10.10 24.87 6.77
C TYR A 323 -8.79 24.95 5.96
N THR A 324 -7.74 25.54 6.56
CA THR A 324 -6.41 25.67 5.93
C THR A 324 -5.78 24.31 5.63
N THR A 325 -5.85 23.37 6.57
CA THR A 325 -5.34 22.00 6.38
C THR A 325 -6.08 21.29 5.24
N ARG A 326 -7.41 21.43 5.16
CA ARG A 326 -8.19 20.83 4.08
C ARG A 326 -7.81 21.38 2.72
N GLU A 327 -7.74 22.72 2.56
CA GLU A 327 -7.36 23.35 1.30
C GLU A 327 -5.93 22.98 0.88
N ALA A 328 -5.00 22.92 1.84
CA ALA A 328 -3.64 22.46 1.62
C ALA A 328 -3.61 21.03 1.07
N MET A 329 -4.30 20.10 1.73
CA MET A 329 -4.35 18.69 1.30
C MET A 329 -5.05 18.52 -0.07
N GLU A 330 -6.11 19.30 -0.37
CA GLU A 330 -6.77 19.31 -1.68
C GLU A 330 -5.79 19.73 -2.78
N ALA A 331 -4.97 20.76 -2.50
CA ALA A 331 -3.93 21.23 -3.41
C ALA A 331 -2.82 20.19 -3.58
N GLU A 332 -2.31 19.63 -2.49
CA GLU A 332 -1.29 18.57 -2.52
C GLU A 332 -1.75 17.35 -3.30
N LEU A 333 -3.01 16.90 -3.13
CA LEU A 333 -3.54 15.76 -3.89
C LEU A 333 -3.62 16.06 -5.39
N LEU A 334 -3.99 17.30 -5.76
CA LEU A 334 -3.94 17.71 -7.16
C LEU A 334 -2.51 17.71 -7.70
N ASP A 335 -1.53 18.20 -6.91
CA ASP A 335 -0.11 18.17 -7.28
C ASP A 335 0.37 16.72 -7.53
N LEU A 336 -0.02 15.78 -6.67
CA LEU A 336 0.32 14.36 -6.84
C LEU A 336 -0.28 13.76 -8.11
N ILE A 337 -1.51 14.15 -8.47
CA ILE A 337 -2.13 13.78 -9.75
C ILE A 337 -1.33 14.35 -10.92
N GLN A 338 -0.87 15.60 -10.83
CA GLN A 338 -0.06 16.23 -11.87
C GLN A 338 1.27 15.47 -12.10
N VAL A 339 1.93 15.04 -11.03
CA VAL A 339 3.15 14.23 -11.14
C VAL A 339 2.86 12.91 -11.88
N CYS A 340 1.78 12.20 -11.52
CA CYS A 340 1.40 10.96 -12.21
C CYS A 340 1.14 11.18 -13.70
N ARG A 341 0.44 12.25 -14.03
CA ARG A 341 0.14 12.61 -15.43
C ARG A 341 1.40 12.93 -16.20
N LEU A 342 2.30 13.71 -15.62
CA LEU A 342 3.56 14.09 -16.25
C LEU A 342 4.46 12.87 -16.52
N GLU A 343 4.56 11.93 -15.57
CA GLU A 343 5.31 10.68 -15.77
C GLU A 343 4.77 9.83 -16.92
N LYS A 344 3.46 9.93 -17.20
CA LYS A 344 2.82 9.28 -18.35
C LYS A 344 2.84 10.13 -19.63
N GLY A 345 3.51 11.28 -19.61
CA GLY A 345 3.61 12.19 -20.76
C GLY A 345 2.29 12.89 -21.11
N LEU A 346 1.38 13.02 -20.14
CA LEU A 346 0.07 13.67 -20.29
C LEU A 346 0.15 15.16 -19.94
N SER A 347 -0.78 15.94 -20.49
CA SER A 347 -0.95 17.34 -20.13
C SER A 347 -1.41 17.48 -18.70
N LEU A 348 -0.96 18.54 -18.03
CA LEU A 348 -1.42 18.90 -16.70
C LEU A 348 -2.91 19.29 -16.75
N LEU A 349 -3.61 19.06 -15.65
CA LEU A 349 -4.99 19.48 -15.45
C LEU A 349 -5.04 20.93 -14.96
N THR A 350 -6.03 21.66 -15.38
CA THR A 350 -6.36 22.97 -14.79
C THR A 350 -7.24 22.74 -13.56
N ALA A 351 -6.85 23.33 -12.43
CA ALA A 351 -7.70 23.34 -11.24
C ALA A 351 -9.00 24.10 -11.50
N ASP A 352 -10.15 23.48 -11.26
CA ASP A 352 -11.47 24.11 -11.40
C ASP A 352 -12.20 24.15 -10.06
N SER A 353 -12.48 25.37 -9.58
CA SER A 353 -13.11 25.59 -8.27
C SER A 353 -14.56 25.08 -8.19
N LYS A 354 -15.29 24.99 -9.33
CA LYS A 354 -16.63 24.42 -9.35
C LYS A 354 -16.56 22.91 -9.15
N LEU A 355 -15.64 22.23 -9.86
CA LEU A 355 -15.39 20.81 -9.65
C LEU A 355 -14.93 20.52 -8.21
N GLY A 356 -14.00 21.33 -7.67
CA GLY A 356 -13.60 21.23 -6.26
C GLY A 356 -14.77 21.39 -5.28
N GLY A 357 -15.70 22.28 -5.57
CA GLY A 357 -16.92 22.45 -4.78
C GLY A 357 -17.90 21.28 -4.89
N VAL A 358 -17.99 20.61 -6.06
CA VAL A 358 -18.80 19.40 -6.25
C VAL A 358 -18.17 18.23 -5.48
N ALA A 359 -16.88 18.02 -5.68
CA ALA A 359 -16.11 16.96 -5.05
C ALA A 359 -16.17 17.07 -3.50
N ARG A 360 -15.99 18.29 -2.97
CA ARG A 360 -16.08 18.53 -1.52
C ARG A 360 -17.46 18.25 -0.97
N ALA A 361 -18.52 18.69 -1.66
CA ALA A 361 -19.90 18.45 -1.24
C ALA A 361 -20.22 16.96 -1.18
N HIS A 362 -19.69 16.16 -2.13
CA HIS A 362 -19.86 14.71 -2.10
C HIS A 362 -19.09 14.05 -0.96
N SER A 363 -17.85 14.45 -0.72
CA SER A 363 -17.05 13.97 0.42
C SER A 363 -17.71 14.33 1.77
N GLU A 364 -18.32 15.52 1.89
CA GLU A 364 -19.08 15.94 3.05
C GLU A 364 -20.38 15.12 3.22
N ASP A 365 -21.08 14.79 2.14
CA ASP A 365 -22.26 13.93 2.18
C ASP A 365 -21.92 12.52 2.65
N MET A 366 -20.84 11.92 2.10
CA MET A 366 -20.34 10.61 2.53
C MET A 366 -20.02 10.60 4.03
N THR A 367 -19.33 11.61 4.55
CA THR A 367 -18.98 11.68 5.98
C THR A 367 -20.21 11.90 6.87
N ALA A 368 -21.12 12.79 6.48
CA ALA A 368 -22.31 13.12 7.23
C ALA A 368 -23.28 11.93 7.36
N LYS A 369 -23.48 11.20 6.26
CA LYS A 369 -24.40 10.07 6.18
C LYS A 369 -23.76 8.72 6.51
N GLY A 370 -22.42 8.63 6.54
CA GLY A 370 -21.68 7.44 6.92
C GLY A 370 -21.70 6.34 5.85
N TYR A 371 -21.61 6.71 4.58
CA TYR A 371 -21.48 5.78 3.45
C TYR A 371 -20.20 6.07 2.64
N PHE A 372 -19.87 5.19 1.70
CA PHE A 372 -18.77 5.38 0.76
C PHE A 372 -19.17 4.79 -0.60
N ASP A 373 -19.61 5.64 -1.51
CA ASP A 373 -20.13 5.27 -2.83
C ASP A 373 -20.02 6.45 -3.78
N TYR A 374 -19.98 6.19 -5.09
CA TYR A 374 -20.08 7.19 -6.15
C TYR A 374 -21.45 7.84 -6.21
N THR A 375 -22.50 7.12 -5.83
CA THR A 375 -23.87 7.62 -5.78
C THR A 375 -24.09 8.41 -4.49
N GLY A 376 -24.61 9.62 -4.61
CA GLY A 376 -24.93 10.47 -3.47
C GLY A 376 -26.09 9.93 -2.61
N SER A 377 -26.22 10.41 -1.38
CA SER A 377 -27.33 10.03 -0.48
C SER A 377 -28.71 10.44 -1.01
N ASP A 378 -28.76 11.27 -2.03
CA ASP A 378 -29.93 11.75 -2.77
C ASP A 378 -30.11 11.08 -4.13
N ASP A 379 -29.46 9.94 -4.37
CA ASP A 379 -29.38 9.20 -5.63
C ASP A 379 -28.71 9.99 -6.77
N SER A 380 -28.01 11.08 -6.46
CA SER A 380 -27.26 11.83 -7.47
C SER A 380 -26.04 11.03 -7.96
N THR A 381 -25.78 11.09 -9.27
CA THR A 381 -24.56 10.55 -9.87
C THR A 381 -23.48 11.64 -9.95
N PRO A 382 -22.19 11.27 -10.11
CA PRO A 382 -21.12 12.25 -10.33
C PRO A 382 -21.47 13.26 -11.43
N PHE A 383 -21.95 12.75 -12.56
CA PHE A 383 -22.32 13.59 -13.73
C PHE A 383 -23.46 14.55 -13.41
N SER A 384 -24.49 14.09 -12.69
CA SER A 384 -25.62 14.94 -12.31
C SER A 384 -25.21 16.04 -11.33
N ARG A 385 -24.29 15.76 -10.39
CA ARG A 385 -23.73 16.74 -9.46
C ARG A 385 -22.94 17.83 -10.19
N ILE A 386 -22.07 17.44 -11.15
CA ILE A 386 -21.28 18.36 -11.97
C ILE A 386 -22.20 19.28 -12.80
N LEU A 387 -23.19 18.69 -13.48
CA LEU A 387 -24.16 19.44 -14.30
C LEU A 387 -25.01 20.40 -13.45
N ALA A 388 -25.43 19.98 -12.25
CA ALA A 388 -26.22 20.81 -11.34
C ALA A 388 -25.47 22.07 -10.88
N LYS A 389 -24.13 22.05 -10.91
CA LYS A 389 -23.27 23.24 -10.64
C LYS A 389 -22.99 24.07 -11.89
N GLY A 390 -23.64 23.77 -13.01
CA GLY A 390 -23.50 24.53 -14.25
C GLY A 390 -22.16 24.34 -14.95
N LYS A 391 -21.52 23.17 -14.77
CA LYS A 391 -20.31 22.77 -15.50
C LYS A 391 -20.69 21.84 -16.63
N ALA A 392 -20.51 22.31 -17.88
CA ALA A 392 -20.67 21.46 -19.06
C ALA A 392 -19.37 20.66 -19.30
N PHE A 393 -19.48 19.49 -19.87
CA PHE A 393 -18.35 18.62 -20.25
C PHE A 393 -18.74 17.72 -21.41
N ARG A 394 -17.76 17.20 -22.15
CA ARG A 394 -17.93 16.07 -23.10
C ARG A 394 -17.64 14.74 -22.42
N THR A 395 -16.60 14.72 -21.60
CA THR A 395 -16.22 13.56 -20.79
C THR A 395 -16.09 14.01 -19.34
N ALA A 396 -16.44 13.13 -18.41
CA ALA A 396 -16.22 13.36 -16.99
C ALA A 396 -15.91 12.03 -16.29
N SER A 397 -15.18 12.09 -15.21
CA SER A 397 -14.86 10.95 -14.37
C SER A 397 -14.80 11.40 -12.91
N GLU A 398 -15.09 10.49 -12.01
CA GLU A 398 -14.93 10.69 -10.57
C GLU A 398 -14.11 9.55 -9.99
N THR A 399 -13.22 9.88 -9.08
CA THR A 399 -12.48 8.92 -8.26
C THR A 399 -12.68 9.26 -6.80
N ILE A 400 -13.00 8.26 -5.99
CA ILE A 400 -13.18 8.43 -4.56
C ILE A 400 -12.16 7.58 -3.79
N ALA A 401 -11.74 8.07 -2.61
CA ALA A 401 -10.91 7.33 -1.67
C ALA A 401 -11.41 7.51 -0.25
N LYS A 402 -11.26 6.48 0.56
CA LYS A 402 -11.51 6.52 1.99
C LYS A 402 -10.32 5.88 2.69
N GLN A 403 -9.57 6.68 3.44
CA GLN A 403 -8.34 6.22 4.06
C GLN A 403 -8.07 6.96 5.37
N ARG A 404 -7.50 6.25 6.33
CA ARG A 404 -6.91 6.88 7.50
C ARG A 404 -5.49 7.29 7.18
N GLY A 405 -5.14 8.53 7.39
CA GLY A 405 -3.78 9.00 7.12
C GLY A 405 -3.71 10.40 6.55
N ASP A 406 -2.80 10.57 5.63
CA ASP A 406 -2.41 11.81 4.96
C ASP A 406 -2.59 11.67 3.44
N VAL A 407 -2.26 12.69 2.68
CA VAL A 407 -2.26 12.71 1.21
C VAL A 407 -1.40 11.58 0.61
N VAL A 408 -0.33 11.19 1.29
CA VAL A 408 0.54 10.07 0.86
C VAL A 408 -0.25 8.76 0.82
N GLN A 409 -1.04 8.45 1.86
CA GLN A 409 -1.84 7.24 1.91
C GLN A 409 -2.97 7.25 0.88
N ILE A 410 -3.58 8.42 0.62
CA ILE A 410 -4.57 8.59 -0.46
C ILE A 410 -3.93 8.35 -1.83
N TYR A 411 -2.76 8.95 -2.07
CA TYR A 411 -2.00 8.73 -3.30
C TYR A 411 -1.66 7.26 -3.52
N GLN A 412 -1.16 6.58 -2.48
CA GLN A 412 -0.85 5.16 -2.53
C GLN A 412 -2.10 4.31 -2.85
N GLU A 413 -3.23 4.63 -2.26
CA GLU A 413 -4.50 3.94 -2.52
C GLU A 413 -4.95 4.10 -3.97
N TRP A 414 -4.77 5.29 -4.56
CA TRP A 414 -5.07 5.51 -5.97
C TRP A 414 -4.14 4.71 -6.88
N MET A 415 -2.83 4.73 -6.61
CA MET A 415 -1.85 4.03 -7.45
C MET A 415 -1.98 2.51 -7.37
N ARG A 416 -2.49 1.97 -6.27
CA ARG A 416 -2.75 0.52 -6.11
C ARG A 416 -3.96 0.01 -6.90
N THR A 417 -4.80 0.88 -7.41
CA THR A 417 -6.05 0.52 -8.08
C THR A 417 -6.02 0.97 -9.54
N ALA A 418 -5.86 0.04 -10.48
CA ALA A 418 -5.79 0.34 -11.91
C ALA A 418 -6.93 1.25 -12.41
N ALA A 419 -8.16 1.02 -11.93
CA ALA A 419 -9.31 1.84 -12.32
C ALA A 419 -9.17 3.29 -11.86
N LYS A 420 -8.65 3.52 -10.64
CA LYS A 420 -8.46 4.87 -10.08
C LYS A 420 -7.31 5.58 -10.75
N GLU A 421 -6.16 4.92 -10.91
CA GLU A 421 -5.03 5.49 -11.63
C GLU A 421 -5.42 5.83 -13.08
N ASN A 422 -6.09 4.94 -13.79
CA ASN A 422 -6.55 5.20 -15.16
C ASN A 422 -7.53 6.37 -15.24
N SER A 423 -8.43 6.53 -14.27
CA SER A 423 -9.31 7.70 -14.18
C SER A 423 -8.53 9.00 -14.04
N LEU A 424 -7.56 9.05 -13.12
CA LEU A 424 -6.73 10.24 -12.87
C LEU A 424 -5.78 10.56 -14.03
N THR A 425 -5.37 9.55 -14.78
CA THR A 425 -4.44 9.66 -15.92
C THR A 425 -5.12 9.50 -17.27
N ASP A 426 -6.43 9.73 -17.36
CA ASP A 426 -7.13 9.79 -18.64
C ASP A 426 -6.70 11.05 -19.42
N GLY A 427 -6.12 10.85 -20.60
CA GLY A 427 -5.63 11.94 -21.46
C GLY A 427 -6.72 12.84 -22.02
N THR A 428 -8.01 12.45 -21.94
CA THR A 428 -9.14 13.28 -22.38
C THR A 428 -9.54 14.31 -21.34
N MET A 429 -9.11 14.19 -20.10
CA MET A 429 -9.39 15.09 -19.00
C MET A 429 -8.49 16.34 -19.06
N GLN A 430 -9.07 17.51 -18.82
CA GLN A 430 -8.40 18.81 -18.92
C GLN A 430 -8.49 19.60 -17.62
N GLU A 431 -9.52 19.36 -16.83
CA GLU A 431 -9.82 20.09 -15.59
C GLU A 431 -10.07 19.10 -14.45
N ALA A 432 -9.70 19.49 -13.26
CA ALA A 432 -9.96 18.69 -12.06
C ALA A 432 -10.34 19.55 -10.86
N GLY A 433 -11.10 18.95 -9.96
CA GLY A 433 -11.39 19.48 -8.63
C GLY A 433 -11.26 18.38 -7.59
N VAL A 434 -10.58 18.67 -6.50
CA VAL A 434 -10.42 17.79 -5.35
C VAL A 434 -11.26 18.29 -4.20
N GLY A 435 -11.90 17.40 -3.48
CA GLY A 435 -12.68 17.73 -2.29
C GLY A 435 -12.46 16.71 -1.18
N ILE A 436 -12.17 17.20 0.03
CA ILE A 436 -11.88 16.36 1.20
C ILE A 436 -12.88 16.67 2.32
N SER A 437 -13.32 15.61 3.01
CA SER A 437 -13.97 15.66 4.30
C SER A 437 -13.35 14.62 5.23
N ALA A 438 -13.44 14.84 6.54
CA ALA A 438 -12.86 13.93 7.53
C ALA A 438 -13.87 13.58 8.63
N LYS A 439 -13.82 12.32 9.08
CA LYS A 439 -14.59 11.84 10.22
C LYS A 439 -13.76 10.82 11.01
N SER A 440 -13.55 11.09 12.30
CA SER A 440 -12.83 10.17 13.19
C SER A 440 -11.43 9.78 12.67
N LYS A 441 -10.68 10.74 12.13
CA LYS A 441 -9.35 10.57 11.51
C LYS A 441 -9.36 9.79 10.19
N GLU A 442 -10.52 9.45 9.64
CA GLU A 442 -10.65 8.93 8.27
C GLU A 442 -10.93 10.10 7.30
N LEU A 443 -10.20 10.10 6.21
CA LEU A 443 -10.39 11.04 5.10
C LEU A 443 -11.32 10.41 4.08
N TYR A 444 -12.28 11.19 3.63
CA TYR A 444 -13.12 10.90 2.47
C TYR A 444 -12.74 11.89 1.39
N VAL A 445 -12.29 11.40 0.28
CA VAL A 445 -11.76 12.21 -0.81
C VAL A 445 -12.55 11.92 -2.07
N THR A 446 -12.90 12.97 -2.78
CA THR A 446 -13.48 12.91 -4.12
C THR A 446 -12.62 13.73 -5.07
N VAL A 447 -12.38 13.21 -6.26
CA VAL A 447 -11.75 13.93 -7.37
C VAL A 447 -12.70 13.88 -8.55
N ASP A 448 -13.20 15.02 -8.96
CA ASP A 448 -13.99 15.21 -10.19
C ASP A 448 -13.08 15.69 -11.32
N LEU A 449 -13.17 15.06 -12.47
CA LEU A 449 -12.41 15.40 -13.67
C LEU A 449 -13.37 15.66 -14.84
N CYS A 450 -13.02 16.65 -15.66
CA CYS A 450 -13.77 16.97 -16.88
C CYS A 450 -12.86 17.20 -18.08
N GLY A 451 -13.33 16.77 -19.27
CA GLY A 451 -12.80 17.10 -20.57
C GLY A 451 -13.85 17.87 -21.41
N GLN A 452 -13.38 18.85 -22.17
CA GLN A 452 -14.19 19.75 -23.03
C GLN A 452 -14.40 19.15 -24.45
#